data_64d6d5271d132b65d6b9695452ef905b
#
_entry.id   64d6d5271d132b65d6b9695452ef905b
#
_cell.length_a   1.000
_cell.length_b   1.000
_cell.length_c   1.000
_cell.angle_alpha   90.00
_cell.angle_beta   90.00
_cell.angle_gamma   90.00
#
_symmetry.space_group_name_H-M   'P 1'
#
loop_
_entity.id
_entity.type
_entity.pdbx_description
1 polymer ?
#
loop_
_entity_poly.entity_id
_entity_poly.type
_entity_poly.pdbx_seq_one_letter_code
_entity_poly.pdbx_strand_id
1 'polypeptide(L)'
;MKFRHRLHLAILLFVSLAFHHVAPAASNETEEKQLVAADSIDIDGNGELDALTDGMLLLRSMFELTGSPLITGVVGADAVYSSAEEIEFRISSIESQLDIDNNGQVEGLSDGLLILRYLFEFTGQPLVQDVIPINAQRTQPDEIQLYLDNLAPKNITFTSAKNFNVQENEKQIGKVSAIDTDGDFLSYSLTGTDAASVSINSITGAMFFNQSPDYELKSTYEVVARVTDGINSNFQTIIIAITDVDDFAPIFTSSSTFVMPENQTVIGSVTVMDVDSESTFYSV
;
A
#
# COMPACT_ATOMS: atom_id res chain seq x y z
N MET A 1 -43.26 15.01 14.17
CA MET A 1 -42.19 15.89 14.68
C MET A 1 -41.39 16.36 13.49
N LYS A 2 -41.15 17.67 13.29
CA LYS A 2 -40.68 18.22 12.01
C LYS A 2 -39.20 18.04 11.83
N PHE A 3 -38.76 17.19 10.90
CA PHE A 3 -37.36 17.10 10.46
C PHE A 3 -36.94 18.41 9.77
N ARG A 4 -35.88 19.03 10.26
CA ARG A 4 -35.18 20.12 9.59
C ARG A 4 -34.10 19.52 8.68
N HIS A 5 -34.36 19.50 7.39
CA HIS A 5 -33.32 19.32 6.39
C HIS A 5 -32.27 20.44 6.55
N ARG A 6 -31.06 20.10 6.95
CA ARG A 6 -29.89 20.95 6.78
C ARG A 6 -29.32 20.70 5.39
N LEU A 7 -29.60 21.65 4.52
CA LEU A 7 -29.01 21.73 3.19
C LEU A 7 -27.52 22.07 3.35
N HIS A 8 -26.62 21.12 3.13
CA HIS A 8 -25.20 21.40 3.04
C HIS A 8 -24.91 21.89 1.62
N LEU A 9 -24.60 23.18 1.51
CA LEU A 9 -24.21 23.83 0.27
C LEU A 9 -22.73 23.47 -0.03
N ALA A 10 -22.51 22.57 -0.97
CA ALA A 10 -21.18 22.29 -1.50
C ALA A 10 -20.75 23.49 -2.36
N ILE A 11 -19.79 24.28 -1.86
CA ILE A 11 -19.16 25.35 -2.64
C ILE A 11 -18.02 24.74 -3.43
N LEU A 12 -18.25 24.53 -4.73
CA LEU A 12 -17.20 24.27 -5.71
C LEU A 12 -16.48 25.58 -6.02
N LEU A 13 -15.28 25.78 -5.52
CA LEU A 13 -14.44 26.93 -5.88
C LEU A 13 -13.48 26.52 -7.02
N PHE A 14 -13.79 26.94 -8.26
CA PHE A 14 -12.83 26.95 -9.36
C PHE A 14 -11.91 28.15 -9.22
N VAL A 15 -10.61 27.93 -8.96
CA VAL A 15 -9.59 28.98 -9.00
C VAL A 15 -8.80 28.86 -10.28
N SER A 16 -8.95 29.91 -11.13
CA SER A 16 -8.13 30.14 -12.32
C SER A 16 -6.74 30.62 -11.93
N LEU A 17 -5.71 29.95 -12.46
CA LEU A 17 -4.31 30.31 -12.25
C LEU A 17 -3.92 31.51 -13.11
N ALA A 18 -3.50 32.61 -12.46
CA ALA A 18 -2.69 33.64 -13.09
C ALA A 18 -1.30 33.63 -12.43
N PHE A 19 -0.26 33.36 -13.22
CA PHE A 19 1.15 33.38 -12.78
C PHE A 19 1.63 34.80 -12.48
N HIS A 20 2.04 35.08 -11.25
CA HIS A 20 2.95 36.16 -10.90
C HIS A 20 4.10 35.62 -10.05
N HIS A 21 5.31 35.74 -10.56
CA HIS A 21 6.55 35.44 -9.84
C HIS A 21 6.77 36.48 -8.73
N VAL A 22 6.74 36.03 -7.48
CA VAL A 22 7.29 36.75 -6.32
C VAL A 22 8.11 35.75 -5.49
N ALA A 23 9.32 36.17 -5.10
CA ALA A 23 10.30 35.38 -4.35
C ALA A 23 9.77 34.94 -2.96
N PRO A 24 10.28 33.82 -2.38
CA PRO A 24 9.66 33.18 -1.24
C PRO A 24 9.94 33.91 0.07
N ALA A 25 8.89 34.40 0.70
CA ALA A 25 8.87 34.59 2.14
C ALA A 25 8.58 33.23 2.79
N ALA A 26 9.31 32.90 3.86
CA ALA A 26 9.09 31.69 4.64
C ALA A 26 7.64 31.68 5.17
N SER A 27 6.79 30.91 4.55
CA SER A 27 5.45 30.64 5.02
C SER A 27 5.52 29.43 5.96
N ASN A 28 5.12 29.60 7.21
CA ASN A 28 4.59 28.51 8.02
C ASN A 28 3.29 28.04 7.32
N GLU A 29 3.42 27.21 6.32
CA GLU A 29 2.28 26.46 5.80
C GLU A 29 1.98 25.37 6.84
N THR A 30 0.98 25.62 7.69
CA THR A 30 0.20 24.52 8.27
C THR A 30 -0.39 23.81 7.06
N GLU A 31 0.17 22.65 6.68
CA GLU A 31 -0.48 21.76 5.72
C GLU A 31 -1.91 21.52 6.23
N GLU A 32 -2.88 22.04 5.50
CA GLU A 32 -4.29 21.76 5.76
C GLU A 32 -4.45 20.27 5.49
N LYS A 33 -4.57 19.45 6.55
CA LYS A 33 -4.68 18.01 6.45
C LYS A 33 -5.94 17.69 5.64
N GLN A 34 -5.78 17.13 4.45
CA GLN A 34 -6.88 16.77 3.58
C GLN A 34 -7.73 15.69 4.25
N LEU A 35 -9.03 15.95 4.40
CA LEU A 35 -9.98 14.96 4.89
C LEU A 35 -10.19 13.86 3.84
N VAL A 36 -10.06 12.60 4.26
CA VAL A 36 -10.18 11.42 3.40
C VAL A 36 -11.47 10.68 3.73
N ALA A 37 -12.29 10.43 2.71
CA ALA A 37 -13.52 9.66 2.84
C ALA A 37 -13.22 8.20 3.23
N ALA A 38 -14.12 7.58 4.03
CA ALA A 38 -14.08 6.15 4.25
C ALA A 38 -14.70 5.41 3.04
N ASP A 39 -14.17 4.24 2.76
CA ASP A 39 -14.69 3.28 1.77
C ASP A 39 -15.19 1.99 2.43
N SER A 40 -15.00 1.90 3.75
CA SER A 40 -15.34 0.75 4.58
C SER A 40 -15.75 1.18 5.99
N ILE A 41 -16.15 0.23 6.82
CA ILE A 41 -16.44 0.45 8.25
C ILE A 41 -15.16 0.44 9.13
N ASP A 42 -13.97 0.37 8.56
CA ASP A 42 -12.70 0.70 9.21
C ASP A 42 -12.59 2.24 9.32
N ILE A 43 -13.11 2.77 10.41
CA ILE A 43 -13.30 4.22 10.57
C ILE A 43 -12.01 4.91 10.98
N ASP A 44 -11.16 4.28 11.76
CA ASP A 44 -9.88 4.84 12.16
C ASP A 44 -8.77 4.62 11.11
N GLY A 45 -9.03 3.78 10.08
CA GLY A 45 -8.19 3.61 8.89
C GLY A 45 -6.92 2.80 9.13
N ASN A 46 -6.87 1.99 10.18
CA ASN A 46 -5.71 1.17 10.51
C ASN A 46 -5.63 -0.13 9.69
N GLY A 47 -6.69 -0.47 8.92
CA GLY A 47 -6.80 -1.65 8.08
C GLY A 47 -7.33 -2.89 8.81
N GLU A 48 -7.67 -2.78 10.09
CA GLU A 48 -8.28 -3.82 10.90
C GLU A 48 -9.72 -3.42 11.29
N LEU A 49 -10.58 -4.39 11.51
CA LEU A 49 -11.94 -4.16 12.03
C LEU A 49 -12.00 -4.54 13.50
N ASP A 50 -12.23 -3.57 14.36
CA ASP A 50 -12.33 -3.79 15.80
C ASP A 50 -13.66 -3.26 16.36
N ALA A 51 -14.38 -4.11 17.11
CA ALA A 51 -15.63 -3.75 17.74
C ALA A 51 -15.49 -2.60 18.76
N LEU A 52 -14.34 -2.48 19.43
CA LEU A 52 -14.10 -1.50 20.48
C LEU A 52 -13.52 -0.19 19.97
N THR A 53 -13.07 -0.13 18.73
CA THR A 53 -12.66 1.08 18.00
C THR A 53 -13.73 1.45 16.97
N ASP A 54 -13.71 0.87 15.78
CA ASP A 54 -14.63 1.21 14.67
C ASP A 54 -16.10 1.04 15.04
N GLY A 55 -16.43 -0.11 15.64
CA GLY A 55 -17.80 -0.38 16.08
C GLY A 55 -18.31 0.65 17.08
N MET A 56 -17.48 1.07 18.03
CA MET A 56 -17.83 2.08 19.01
C MET A 56 -17.89 3.48 18.42
N LEU A 57 -17.03 3.84 17.46
CA LEU A 57 -17.10 5.09 16.72
C LEU A 57 -18.41 5.21 15.95
N LEU A 58 -18.77 4.18 15.19
CA LEU A 58 -20.02 4.11 14.45
C LEU A 58 -21.23 4.16 15.38
N LEU A 59 -21.26 3.36 16.45
CA LEU A 59 -22.37 3.36 17.39
C LEU A 59 -22.56 4.74 18.07
N ARG A 60 -21.47 5.35 18.53
CA ARG A 60 -21.52 6.68 19.16
C ARG A 60 -22.03 7.74 18.19
N SER A 61 -21.60 7.70 16.92
CA SER A 61 -22.12 8.59 15.88
C SER A 61 -23.62 8.42 15.65
N MET A 62 -24.12 7.18 15.62
CA MET A 62 -25.56 6.89 15.50
C MET A 62 -26.37 7.37 16.70
N PHE A 63 -25.73 7.57 17.87
CA PHE A 63 -26.30 8.28 19.03
C PHE A 63 -26.03 9.79 19.03
N GLU A 64 -25.67 10.36 17.88
CA GLU A 64 -25.43 11.79 17.68
C GLU A 64 -24.29 12.37 18.54
N LEU A 65 -23.34 11.54 19.02
CA LEU A 65 -22.15 12.04 19.69
C LEU A 65 -21.18 12.59 18.62
N THR A 66 -20.64 13.78 18.92
CA THR A 66 -19.67 14.50 18.07
C THR A 66 -18.52 15.06 18.89
N GLY A 67 -17.42 15.48 18.24
CA GLY A 67 -16.26 16.03 18.92
C GLY A 67 -15.58 15.04 19.86
N SER A 68 -15.06 15.54 20.97
CA SER A 68 -14.37 14.68 21.96
C SER A 68 -15.23 13.52 22.50
N PRO A 69 -16.53 13.64 22.77
CA PRO A 69 -17.39 12.52 23.15
C PRO A 69 -17.43 11.36 22.15
N LEU A 70 -17.28 11.64 20.85
CA LEU A 70 -17.24 10.63 19.82
C LEU A 70 -15.98 9.75 19.93
N ILE A 71 -14.81 10.37 20.08
CA ILE A 71 -13.51 9.71 19.93
C ILE A 71 -12.84 9.27 21.25
N THR A 72 -13.20 9.87 22.40
CA THR A 72 -12.46 9.64 23.65
C THR A 72 -12.50 8.16 24.07
N GLY A 73 -11.30 7.55 24.14
CA GLY A 73 -11.08 6.19 24.63
C GLY A 73 -11.54 5.08 23.68
N VAL A 74 -11.80 5.42 22.40
CA VAL A 74 -12.21 4.42 21.39
C VAL A 74 -11.42 4.51 20.08
N VAL A 75 -10.53 5.46 19.92
CA VAL A 75 -9.58 5.51 18.79
C VAL A 75 -8.37 4.63 19.15
N GLY A 76 -7.98 3.74 18.25
CA GLY A 76 -6.84 2.86 18.41
C GLY A 76 -5.51 3.63 18.48
N ALA A 77 -4.48 3.04 19.07
CA ALA A 77 -3.15 3.63 19.16
C ALA A 77 -2.44 3.67 17.78
N ASP A 78 -2.85 2.81 16.88
CA ASP A 78 -2.38 2.62 15.50
C ASP A 78 -3.29 3.27 14.46
N ALA A 79 -4.32 4.01 14.90
CA ALA A 79 -5.25 4.73 14.04
C ALA A 79 -4.53 5.73 13.13
N VAL A 80 -4.86 5.69 11.84
CA VAL A 80 -4.41 6.67 10.84
C VAL A 80 -5.20 7.97 11.00
N TYR A 81 -6.49 7.85 11.30
CA TYR A 81 -7.40 8.97 11.52
C TYR A 81 -7.82 8.99 13.00
N SER A 82 -7.47 10.05 13.71
CA SER A 82 -7.63 10.11 15.17
C SER A 82 -8.30 11.37 15.70
N SER A 83 -8.42 12.42 14.89
CA SER A 83 -9.15 13.62 15.28
C SER A 83 -10.65 13.46 15.08
N ALA A 84 -11.45 14.17 15.89
CA ALA A 84 -12.91 14.12 15.78
C ALA A 84 -13.38 14.55 14.38
N GLU A 85 -12.75 15.57 13.80
CA GLU A 85 -13.10 16.08 12.47
C GLU A 85 -12.87 15.04 11.37
N GLU A 86 -11.75 14.31 11.41
CA GLU A 86 -11.48 13.22 10.45
C GLU A 86 -12.48 12.09 10.60
N ILE A 87 -12.73 11.64 11.82
CA ILE A 87 -13.65 10.55 12.12
C ILE A 87 -15.07 10.89 11.70
N GLU A 88 -15.57 12.10 12.05
CA GLU A 88 -16.90 12.58 11.63
C GLU A 88 -17.04 12.64 10.12
N PHE A 89 -16.00 13.13 9.41
CA PHE A 89 -15.99 13.18 7.96
C PHE A 89 -16.04 11.77 7.35
N ARG A 90 -15.23 10.83 7.85
CA ARG A 90 -15.21 9.45 7.38
C ARG A 90 -16.56 8.77 7.59
N ILE A 91 -17.17 8.86 8.77
CA ILE A 91 -18.49 8.31 9.03
C ILE A 91 -19.55 8.93 8.10
N SER A 92 -19.53 10.25 7.92
CA SER A 92 -20.50 10.93 7.04
C SER A 92 -20.36 10.51 5.58
N SER A 93 -19.16 10.11 5.13
CA SER A 93 -18.93 9.66 3.75
C SER A 93 -19.58 8.30 3.43
N ILE A 94 -19.81 7.46 4.45
CA ILE A 94 -20.46 6.16 4.31
C ILE A 94 -21.87 6.10 4.95
N GLU A 95 -22.40 7.22 5.45
CA GLU A 95 -23.67 7.27 6.18
C GLU A 95 -24.81 6.54 5.46
N SER A 96 -24.91 6.70 4.13
CA SER A 96 -25.95 6.01 3.33
C SER A 96 -25.79 4.48 3.28
N GLN A 97 -24.64 3.95 3.65
CA GLN A 97 -24.35 2.52 3.68
C GLN A 97 -24.60 1.91 5.08
N LEU A 98 -24.80 2.74 6.10
CA LEU A 98 -24.98 2.29 7.48
C LEU A 98 -26.42 1.87 7.82
N ASP A 99 -27.35 1.93 6.87
CA ASP A 99 -28.70 1.32 6.95
C ASP A 99 -28.59 -0.19 6.67
N ILE A 100 -28.18 -0.92 7.69
CA ILE A 100 -27.84 -2.36 7.58
C ILE A 100 -29.08 -3.20 7.34
N ASP A 101 -30.20 -2.88 7.98
CA ASP A 101 -31.45 -3.60 7.84
C ASP A 101 -32.32 -3.12 6.67
N ASN A 102 -31.89 -2.06 5.96
CA ASN A 102 -32.56 -1.48 4.80
C ASN A 102 -33.98 -1.00 5.09
N ASN A 103 -34.20 -0.37 6.26
CA ASN A 103 -35.50 0.20 6.62
C ASN A 103 -35.64 1.68 6.25
N GLY A 104 -34.56 2.31 5.71
CA GLY A 104 -34.47 3.71 5.32
C GLY A 104 -34.05 4.64 6.44
N GLN A 105 -33.59 4.12 7.59
CA GLN A 105 -33.09 4.89 8.72
C GLN A 105 -31.80 4.25 9.24
N VAL A 106 -30.88 5.08 9.73
CA VAL A 106 -29.65 4.60 10.40
C VAL A 106 -29.84 4.79 11.90
N GLU A 107 -29.94 3.70 12.63
CA GLU A 107 -30.28 3.69 14.05
C GLU A 107 -29.29 2.88 14.90
N GLY A 108 -28.85 3.44 16.04
CA GLY A 108 -27.88 2.78 16.91
C GLY A 108 -28.36 1.44 17.51
N LEU A 109 -29.68 1.29 17.74
CA LEU A 109 -30.26 0.09 18.36
C LEU A 109 -30.63 -1.03 17.37
N SER A 110 -30.56 -0.78 16.08
CA SER A 110 -30.66 -1.78 15.03
C SER A 110 -29.34 -1.89 14.27
N ASP A 111 -29.04 -0.96 13.37
CA ASP A 111 -27.87 -1.00 12.51
C ASP A 111 -26.55 -1.00 13.30
N GLY A 112 -26.44 -0.12 14.31
CA GLY A 112 -25.25 -0.07 15.17
C GLY A 112 -25.01 -1.37 15.96
N LEU A 113 -26.07 -2.05 16.42
CA LEU A 113 -25.94 -3.34 17.09
C LEU A 113 -25.62 -4.47 16.10
N LEU A 114 -26.14 -4.43 14.87
CA LEU A 114 -25.78 -5.39 13.82
C LEU A 114 -24.30 -5.28 13.47
N ILE A 115 -23.78 -4.04 13.29
CA ILE A 115 -22.35 -3.80 13.06
C ILE A 115 -21.51 -4.32 14.24
N LEU A 116 -21.85 -3.96 15.47
CA LEU A 116 -21.10 -4.41 16.64
C LEU A 116 -21.08 -5.93 16.76
N ARG A 117 -22.22 -6.61 16.57
CA ARG A 117 -22.27 -8.06 16.62
C ARG A 117 -21.43 -8.71 15.52
N TYR A 118 -21.47 -8.15 14.30
CA TYR A 118 -20.61 -8.58 13.20
C TYR A 118 -19.12 -8.46 13.58
N LEU A 119 -18.71 -7.31 14.12
CA LEU A 119 -17.33 -7.08 14.55
C LEU A 119 -16.90 -7.93 15.75
N PHE A 120 -17.88 -8.43 16.56
CA PHE A 120 -17.64 -9.47 17.55
C PHE A 120 -17.76 -10.90 16.98
N GLU A 121 -17.70 -11.04 15.65
CA GLU A 121 -17.75 -12.33 14.94
C GLU A 121 -19.05 -13.15 15.17
N PHE A 122 -20.17 -12.52 15.52
CA PHE A 122 -21.46 -13.19 15.59
C PHE A 122 -21.96 -13.51 14.19
N THR A 123 -22.38 -14.74 13.97
CA THR A 123 -22.92 -15.22 12.69
C THR A 123 -24.28 -15.90 12.88
N GLY A 124 -25.05 -16.06 11.81
CA GLY A 124 -26.35 -16.72 11.85
C GLY A 124 -27.34 -16.01 12.77
N GLN A 125 -28.20 -16.77 13.48
CA GLN A 125 -29.25 -16.21 14.35
C GLN A 125 -28.71 -15.26 15.44
N PRO A 126 -27.59 -15.53 16.14
CA PRO A 126 -26.99 -14.61 17.09
C PRO A 126 -26.68 -13.21 16.53
N LEU A 127 -26.39 -13.08 15.24
CA LEU A 127 -26.15 -11.78 14.60
C LEU A 127 -27.42 -10.91 14.59
N VAL A 128 -28.59 -11.50 14.31
CA VAL A 128 -29.84 -10.77 14.04
C VAL A 128 -30.88 -10.84 15.14
N GLN A 129 -30.70 -11.73 16.11
CA GLN A 129 -31.73 -12.01 17.14
C GLN A 129 -32.07 -10.76 17.95
N ASP A 130 -33.37 -10.44 18.04
CA ASP A 130 -33.93 -9.34 18.84
C ASP A 130 -33.42 -7.93 18.47
N VAL A 131 -32.79 -7.76 17.27
CA VAL A 131 -32.25 -6.50 16.79
C VAL A 131 -32.99 -5.99 15.55
N ILE A 132 -33.52 -6.90 14.73
CA ILE A 132 -34.18 -6.55 13.47
C ILE A 132 -35.54 -5.89 13.75
N PRO A 133 -35.76 -4.63 13.34
CA PRO A 133 -37.06 -3.98 13.50
C PRO A 133 -38.11 -4.52 12.51
N ILE A 134 -39.39 -4.31 12.83
CA ILE A 134 -40.50 -4.87 12.05
C ILE A 134 -40.58 -4.32 10.61
N ASN A 135 -40.02 -3.14 10.39
CA ASN A 135 -40.01 -2.45 9.09
C ASN A 135 -38.73 -2.74 8.27
N ALA A 136 -37.82 -3.58 8.77
CA ALA A 136 -36.62 -3.98 8.05
C ALA A 136 -36.96 -4.73 6.76
N GLN A 137 -36.20 -4.47 5.70
CA GLN A 137 -36.28 -5.18 4.42
C GLN A 137 -35.21 -6.26 4.29
N ARG A 138 -34.03 -6.05 4.92
CA ARG A 138 -32.97 -7.06 5.06
C ARG A 138 -33.11 -7.70 6.44
N THR A 139 -33.55 -8.95 6.49
CA THR A 139 -33.94 -9.60 7.75
C THR A 139 -33.23 -10.94 7.99
N GLN A 140 -32.70 -11.54 6.92
CA GLN A 140 -32.05 -12.84 7.03
C GLN A 140 -30.59 -12.69 7.47
N PRO A 141 -30.10 -13.56 8.37
CA PRO A 141 -28.72 -13.50 8.85
C PRO A 141 -27.69 -13.48 7.73
N ASP A 142 -27.87 -14.31 6.71
CA ASP A 142 -26.93 -14.42 5.58
C ASP A 142 -26.91 -13.16 4.72
N GLU A 143 -28.07 -12.50 4.55
CA GLU A 143 -28.15 -11.22 3.82
C GLU A 143 -27.47 -10.08 4.59
N ILE A 144 -27.66 -10.03 5.90
CA ILE A 144 -26.99 -9.06 6.79
C ILE A 144 -25.48 -9.29 6.79
N GLN A 145 -25.06 -10.56 6.96
CA GLN A 145 -23.65 -10.94 6.94
C GLN A 145 -22.99 -10.51 5.63
N LEU A 146 -23.57 -10.90 4.50
CA LEU A 146 -23.04 -10.55 3.17
C LEU A 146 -22.95 -9.02 2.97
N TYR A 147 -23.94 -8.29 3.47
CA TYR A 147 -23.91 -6.82 3.36
C TYR A 147 -22.78 -6.21 4.19
N LEU A 148 -22.56 -6.69 5.42
CA LEU A 148 -21.49 -6.25 6.30
C LEU A 148 -20.11 -6.68 5.76
N ASP A 149 -19.98 -7.89 5.18
CA ASP A 149 -18.77 -8.34 4.49
C ASP A 149 -18.36 -7.38 3.34
N ASN A 150 -19.34 -6.82 2.64
CA ASN A 150 -19.08 -5.81 1.60
C ASN A 150 -18.69 -4.43 2.14
N LEU A 151 -18.96 -4.14 3.40
CA LEU A 151 -18.53 -2.93 4.10
C LEU A 151 -17.19 -3.09 4.82
N ALA A 152 -16.68 -4.32 4.94
CA ALA A 152 -15.37 -4.56 5.52
C ALA A 152 -14.25 -3.97 4.64
N PRO A 153 -13.09 -3.59 5.24
CA PRO A 153 -11.96 -3.10 4.46
C PRO A 153 -11.49 -4.18 3.49
N LYS A 154 -11.27 -3.75 2.28
CA LYS A 154 -10.83 -4.60 1.19
C LYS A 154 -9.32 -4.60 1.14
N ASN A 155 -8.71 -5.52 1.87
CA ASN A 155 -7.26 -5.56 2.06
C ASN A 155 -6.57 -6.31 0.91
N ILE A 156 -5.73 -5.58 0.18
CA ILE A 156 -4.81 -6.17 -0.79
C ILE A 156 -3.55 -6.61 -0.06
N THR A 157 -3.18 -7.88 -0.16
CA THR A 157 -1.97 -8.42 0.50
C THR A 157 -1.00 -9.00 -0.51
N PHE A 158 0.28 -8.56 -0.47
CA PHE A 158 1.33 -9.17 -1.27
C PHE A 158 1.61 -10.60 -0.81
N THR A 159 1.65 -11.54 -1.76
CA THR A 159 1.97 -12.96 -1.55
C THR A 159 3.33 -13.35 -2.10
N SER A 160 3.97 -12.48 -2.89
CA SER A 160 5.30 -12.70 -3.44
C SER A 160 6.42 -12.38 -2.46
N ALA A 161 7.61 -12.90 -2.74
CA ALA A 161 8.83 -12.54 -2.02
C ALA A 161 9.16 -11.04 -2.18
N LYS A 162 9.92 -10.51 -1.23
CA LYS A 162 10.48 -9.14 -1.26
C LYS A 162 11.86 -9.09 -1.92
N ASN A 163 12.56 -10.22 -1.97
CA ASN A 163 13.92 -10.32 -2.47
C ASN A 163 13.96 -11.23 -3.70
N PHE A 164 14.64 -10.76 -4.74
CA PHE A 164 14.88 -11.49 -5.97
C PHE A 164 16.40 -11.55 -6.22
N ASN A 165 16.89 -12.68 -6.71
CA ASN A 165 18.25 -12.82 -7.18
C ASN A 165 18.21 -13.03 -8.70
N VAL A 166 18.97 -12.26 -9.44
CA VAL A 166 19.04 -12.28 -10.90
C VAL A 166 20.50 -12.35 -11.30
N GLN A 167 20.83 -13.24 -12.19
CA GLN A 167 22.16 -13.28 -12.78
C GLN A 167 22.34 -12.05 -13.68
N GLU A 168 23.50 -11.42 -13.66
CA GLU A 168 23.75 -10.34 -14.59
C GLU A 168 23.60 -10.84 -16.04
N ASN A 169 23.48 -9.91 -16.97
CA ASN A 169 23.14 -10.17 -18.37
C ASN A 169 21.71 -10.71 -18.62
N GLU A 170 20.99 -11.15 -17.58
CA GLU A 170 19.60 -11.58 -17.66
C GLU A 170 18.62 -10.45 -17.38
N LYS A 171 17.55 -10.35 -18.17
CA LYS A 171 16.55 -9.31 -18.01
C LYS A 171 15.37 -9.69 -17.11
N GLN A 172 15.06 -10.99 -17.03
CA GLN A 172 13.92 -11.46 -16.28
C GLN A 172 14.22 -11.43 -14.77
N ILE A 173 13.42 -10.66 -14.01
CA ILE A 173 13.57 -10.56 -12.55
C ILE A 173 12.72 -11.60 -11.86
N GLY A 174 11.45 -11.68 -12.23
CA GLY A 174 10.48 -12.53 -11.56
C GLY A 174 9.08 -11.92 -11.60
N LYS A 175 8.29 -12.21 -10.58
CA LYS A 175 6.90 -11.75 -10.50
C LYS A 175 6.54 -11.33 -9.08
N VAL A 176 5.96 -10.15 -8.92
CA VAL A 176 5.19 -9.81 -7.72
C VAL A 176 3.76 -10.31 -7.86
N SER A 177 3.19 -10.76 -6.74
CA SER A 177 1.82 -11.26 -6.69
C SER A 177 1.15 -10.75 -5.41
N ALA A 178 -0.13 -10.49 -5.50
CA ALA A 178 -0.96 -10.11 -4.38
C ALA A 178 -2.31 -10.80 -4.50
N ILE A 179 -3.03 -10.87 -3.40
CA ILE A 179 -4.43 -11.28 -3.33
C ILE A 179 -5.24 -10.10 -2.80
N ASP A 180 -6.43 -9.99 -3.32
CA ASP A 180 -7.47 -9.13 -2.82
C ASP A 180 -8.52 -9.98 -2.12
N THR A 181 -8.99 -9.54 -0.95
CA THR A 181 -9.89 -10.33 -0.12
C THR A 181 -11.27 -10.50 -0.76
N ASP A 182 -11.70 -9.53 -1.55
CA ASP A 182 -12.99 -9.54 -2.24
C ASP A 182 -12.89 -9.92 -3.73
N GLY A 183 -11.67 -10.16 -4.22
CA GLY A 183 -11.43 -10.75 -5.53
C GLY A 183 -11.43 -9.76 -6.69
N ASP A 184 -11.25 -8.47 -6.43
CA ASP A 184 -11.17 -7.44 -7.46
C ASP A 184 -9.91 -7.54 -8.31
N PHE A 185 -9.97 -6.97 -9.52
CA PHE A 185 -8.83 -7.00 -10.45
C PHE A 185 -7.71 -6.10 -9.96
N LEU A 186 -6.53 -6.72 -9.73
CA LEU A 186 -5.34 -6.03 -9.28
C LEU A 186 -4.53 -5.45 -10.43
N SER A 187 -4.02 -4.25 -10.24
CA SER A 187 -3.09 -3.57 -11.13
C SER A 187 -1.78 -3.26 -10.41
N TYR A 188 -0.65 -3.48 -11.10
CA TYR A 188 0.70 -3.33 -10.54
C TYR A 188 1.44 -2.17 -11.19
N SER A 189 2.25 -1.46 -10.40
CA SER A 189 3.16 -0.40 -10.85
C SER A 189 4.42 -0.36 -9.99
N LEU A 190 5.46 0.31 -10.49
CA LEU A 190 6.73 0.49 -9.77
C LEU A 190 7.00 1.98 -9.52
N THR A 191 7.58 2.25 -8.36
CA THR A 191 8.16 3.54 -7.96
C THR A 191 9.48 3.29 -7.22
N GLY A 192 10.13 4.32 -6.73
CA GLY A 192 11.38 4.18 -5.98
C GLY A 192 12.62 4.50 -6.81
N THR A 193 13.79 4.39 -6.18
CA THR A 193 15.08 4.88 -6.68
C THR A 193 15.45 4.29 -8.03
N ASP A 194 15.22 2.98 -8.21
CA ASP A 194 15.63 2.26 -9.41
C ASP A 194 14.46 1.91 -10.36
N ALA A 195 13.28 2.49 -10.13
CA ALA A 195 12.09 2.21 -10.94
C ALA A 195 12.28 2.50 -12.43
N ALA A 196 13.16 3.44 -12.79
CA ALA A 196 13.49 3.73 -14.19
C ALA A 196 14.26 2.60 -14.89
N SER A 197 14.94 1.73 -14.13
CA SER A 197 15.71 0.59 -14.65
C SER A 197 14.88 -0.68 -14.82
N VAL A 198 13.69 -0.73 -14.21
CA VAL A 198 12.83 -1.92 -14.14
C VAL A 198 11.47 -1.62 -14.74
N SER A 199 10.91 -2.54 -15.48
CA SER A 199 9.51 -2.50 -15.95
C SER A 199 8.70 -3.59 -15.26
N ILE A 200 7.39 -3.32 -15.08
CA ILE A 200 6.43 -4.29 -14.56
C ILE A 200 5.24 -4.40 -15.50
N ASN A 201 4.77 -5.60 -15.72
CA ASN A 201 3.49 -5.78 -16.41
C ASN A 201 2.35 -5.49 -15.42
N SER A 202 1.53 -4.50 -15.74
CA SER A 202 0.49 -4.00 -14.85
C SER A 202 -0.62 -5.02 -14.53
N ILE A 203 -0.78 -6.07 -15.34
CA ILE A 203 -1.81 -7.10 -15.12
C ILE A 203 -1.23 -8.31 -14.42
N THR A 204 -0.03 -8.74 -14.84
CA THR A 204 0.53 -10.01 -14.38
C THR A 204 1.51 -9.85 -13.21
N GLY A 205 2.03 -8.64 -12.97
CA GLY A 205 3.07 -8.38 -11.98
C GLY A 205 4.47 -8.88 -12.38
N ALA A 206 4.67 -9.35 -13.62
CA ALA A 206 5.98 -9.79 -14.12
C ALA A 206 6.93 -8.58 -14.26
N MET A 207 8.15 -8.72 -13.72
CA MET A 207 9.17 -7.67 -13.70
C MET A 207 10.35 -8.03 -14.58
N PHE A 208 10.87 -7.01 -15.27
CA PHE A 208 12.01 -7.14 -16.19
C PHE A 208 12.92 -5.92 -16.08
N PHE A 209 14.22 -6.12 -16.20
CA PHE A 209 15.15 -5.02 -16.44
C PHE A 209 14.94 -4.42 -17.84
N ASN A 210 14.95 -3.11 -17.96
CA ASN A 210 14.88 -2.40 -19.23
C ASN A 210 16.15 -2.65 -20.07
N GLN A 211 17.31 -2.71 -19.38
CA GLN A 211 18.61 -3.16 -19.92
C GLN A 211 19.15 -4.26 -19.02
N SER A 212 19.92 -5.20 -19.58
CA SER A 212 20.55 -6.23 -18.76
C SER A 212 21.42 -5.59 -17.67
N PRO A 213 21.34 -6.05 -16.42
CA PRO A 213 22.17 -5.57 -15.36
C PRO A 213 23.61 -6.05 -15.55
N ASP A 214 24.55 -5.30 -15.03
CA ASP A 214 25.99 -5.50 -14.99
C ASP A 214 26.39 -5.42 -13.52
N TYR A 215 26.94 -6.49 -12.97
CA TYR A 215 27.25 -6.62 -11.54
C TYR A 215 28.35 -5.66 -11.13
N GLU A 216 29.39 -5.47 -11.97
CA GLU A 216 30.51 -4.57 -11.72
C GLU A 216 30.07 -3.11 -11.69
N LEU A 217 29.00 -2.79 -12.40
CA LEU A 217 28.41 -1.45 -12.40
C LEU A 217 27.45 -1.26 -11.23
N LYS A 218 26.57 -2.26 -10.96
CA LYS A 218 25.57 -2.16 -9.89
C LYS A 218 25.04 -3.53 -9.49
N SER A 219 25.41 -3.98 -8.28
CA SER A 219 25.06 -5.29 -7.74
C SER A 219 23.70 -5.37 -7.03
N THR A 220 23.00 -4.23 -6.82
CA THR A 220 21.73 -4.23 -6.10
C THR A 220 20.81 -3.12 -6.61
N TYR A 221 19.54 -3.44 -6.81
CA TYR A 221 18.48 -2.49 -7.18
C TYR A 221 17.37 -2.53 -6.14
N GLU A 222 16.78 -1.35 -5.88
CA GLU A 222 15.64 -1.18 -4.99
C GLU A 222 14.49 -0.49 -5.71
N VAL A 223 13.33 -1.15 -5.71
CA VAL A 223 12.08 -0.60 -6.24
C VAL A 223 10.96 -0.79 -5.23
N VAL A 224 9.93 0.03 -5.32
CA VAL A 224 8.71 -0.12 -4.55
C VAL A 224 7.60 -0.55 -5.50
N ALA A 225 7.12 -1.78 -5.32
CA ALA A 225 5.94 -2.27 -6.01
C ALA A 225 4.68 -1.71 -5.32
N ARG A 226 3.80 -1.12 -6.12
CA ARG A 226 2.44 -0.76 -5.73
C ARG A 226 1.48 -1.73 -6.40
N VAL A 227 0.53 -2.25 -5.65
CA VAL A 227 -0.64 -2.97 -6.16
C VAL A 227 -1.90 -2.19 -5.80
N THR A 228 -2.90 -2.17 -6.69
CA THR A 228 -4.17 -1.48 -6.47
C THR A 228 -5.31 -2.19 -7.19
N ASP A 229 -6.50 -2.17 -6.60
CA ASP A 229 -7.78 -2.56 -7.20
C ASP A 229 -8.49 -1.38 -7.88
N GLY A 230 -7.94 -0.16 -7.75
CA GLY A 230 -8.53 1.10 -8.21
C GLY A 230 -9.11 1.95 -7.08
N ILE A 231 -9.39 1.37 -5.91
CA ILE A 231 -9.86 2.03 -4.69
C ILE A 231 -8.76 1.99 -3.63
N ASN A 232 -8.32 0.78 -3.28
CA ASN A 232 -7.28 0.52 -2.29
C ASN A 232 -5.91 0.32 -2.94
N SER A 233 -4.85 0.45 -2.17
CA SER A 233 -3.49 0.20 -2.63
C SER A 233 -2.62 -0.33 -1.50
N ASN A 234 -1.73 -1.25 -1.84
CA ASN A 234 -0.67 -1.69 -0.94
C ASN A 234 0.70 -1.54 -1.61
N PHE A 235 1.76 -1.45 -0.81
CA PHE A 235 3.13 -1.18 -1.24
C PHE A 235 4.09 -2.20 -0.64
N GLN A 236 5.06 -2.63 -1.44
CA GLN A 236 6.12 -3.52 -0.99
C GLN A 236 7.46 -3.09 -1.57
N THR A 237 8.45 -2.85 -0.72
CA THR A 237 9.83 -2.67 -1.16
C THR A 237 10.39 -3.99 -1.66
N ILE A 238 10.95 -3.97 -2.87
CA ILE A 238 11.56 -5.11 -3.55
C ILE A 238 13.06 -4.83 -3.68
N ILE A 239 13.86 -5.76 -3.20
CA ILE A 239 15.32 -5.76 -3.37
C ILE A 239 15.67 -6.79 -4.44
N ILE A 240 16.44 -6.38 -5.44
CA ILE A 240 16.92 -7.24 -6.52
C ILE A 240 18.45 -7.28 -6.41
N ALA A 241 18.98 -8.41 -5.98
CA ALA A 241 20.41 -8.66 -5.94
C ALA A 241 20.87 -9.26 -7.27
N ILE A 242 21.94 -8.72 -7.82
CA ILE A 242 22.57 -9.26 -9.03
C ILE A 242 23.65 -10.25 -8.59
N THR A 243 23.71 -11.37 -9.26
CA THR A 243 24.77 -12.37 -9.08
C THR A 243 25.76 -12.27 -10.21
N ASP A 244 27.01 -12.29 -9.84
CA ASP A 244 28.19 -12.15 -10.68
C ASP A 244 28.35 -13.33 -11.66
N VAL A 245 28.87 -13.06 -12.83
CA VAL A 245 29.25 -14.01 -13.90
C VAL A 245 30.61 -13.62 -14.44
N ASP A 246 31.55 -14.53 -14.43
CA ASP A 246 32.88 -14.33 -15.03
C ASP A 246 32.72 -14.12 -16.57
N ASP A 247 32.53 -12.87 -17.00
CA ASP A 247 32.30 -12.49 -18.40
C ASP A 247 33.31 -11.46 -18.93
N PHE A 248 34.23 -10.97 -18.07
CA PHE A 248 35.35 -10.15 -18.49
C PHE A 248 36.62 -10.97 -18.66
N ALA A 249 37.34 -10.67 -19.73
CA ALA A 249 38.65 -11.31 -19.95
C ALA A 249 39.73 -10.61 -19.13
N PRO A 250 40.67 -11.38 -18.54
CA PRO A 250 41.79 -10.80 -17.77
C PRO A 250 42.67 -9.90 -18.61
N ILE A 251 43.09 -8.78 -18.06
CA ILE A 251 43.90 -7.76 -18.69
C ILE A 251 45.30 -7.77 -18.06
N PHE A 252 46.35 -7.88 -18.93
CA PHE A 252 47.73 -7.76 -18.49
C PHE A 252 48.01 -6.33 -17.97
N THR A 253 48.45 -6.25 -16.73
CA THR A 253 48.83 -4.98 -16.09
C THR A 253 50.36 -4.79 -16.02
N SER A 254 51.14 -5.86 -16.27
CA SER A 254 52.58 -5.79 -16.39
C SER A 254 53.02 -5.23 -17.75
N SER A 255 54.28 -4.76 -17.83
CA SER A 255 54.90 -4.36 -19.08
C SER A 255 54.96 -5.52 -20.09
N SER A 256 54.73 -5.26 -21.34
CA SER A 256 54.88 -6.21 -22.44
C SER A 256 56.38 -6.44 -22.81
N THR A 257 57.29 -5.63 -22.25
CA THR A 257 58.73 -5.70 -22.51
C THR A 257 59.49 -5.72 -21.21
N PHE A 258 60.42 -6.67 -21.09
CA PHE A 258 61.33 -6.78 -19.95
C PHE A 258 62.74 -6.53 -20.46
N VAL A 259 63.48 -5.63 -19.83
CA VAL A 259 64.90 -5.36 -20.12
C VAL A 259 65.72 -5.96 -19.00
N MET A 260 66.68 -6.81 -19.36
CA MET A 260 67.45 -7.59 -18.44
C MET A 260 68.94 -7.43 -18.70
N PRO A 261 69.80 -7.23 -17.69
CA PRO A 261 71.21 -7.34 -17.84
C PRO A 261 71.63 -8.75 -18.16
N GLU A 262 72.75 -8.90 -18.85
CA GLU A 262 73.38 -10.23 -19.07
C GLU A 262 73.70 -10.94 -17.71
N ASN A 263 73.74 -12.26 -17.73
CA ASN A 263 74.01 -13.12 -16.56
C ASN A 263 72.95 -13.07 -15.45
N GLN A 264 71.74 -12.63 -15.73
CA GLN A 264 70.58 -12.75 -14.81
C GLN A 264 69.67 -13.90 -15.30
N THR A 265 69.02 -14.55 -14.33
CA THR A 265 68.11 -15.68 -14.63
C THR A 265 66.65 -15.33 -14.43
N VAL A 266 66.35 -14.23 -13.71
CA VAL A 266 64.97 -13.77 -13.45
C VAL A 266 64.63 -12.66 -14.43
N ILE A 267 63.67 -12.91 -15.31
CA ILE A 267 63.28 -11.95 -16.36
C ILE A 267 62.36 -10.82 -15.79
N GLY A 268 61.45 -11.21 -14.94
CA GLY A 268 60.44 -10.31 -14.35
C GLY A 268 59.19 -11.08 -13.95
N SER A 269 58.16 -10.36 -13.55
CA SER A 269 56.83 -10.91 -13.22
C SER A 269 55.79 -10.39 -14.16
N VAL A 270 54.96 -11.27 -14.62
CA VAL A 270 53.73 -10.94 -15.37
C VAL A 270 52.57 -10.79 -14.36
N THR A 271 51.82 -9.73 -14.47
CA THR A 271 50.62 -9.50 -13.65
C THR A 271 49.42 -9.25 -14.54
N VAL A 272 48.29 -9.77 -14.14
CA VAL A 272 46.99 -9.53 -14.75
C VAL A 272 46.02 -9.00 -13.71
N MET A 273 44.99 -8.34 -14.17
CA MET A 273 43.83 -7.96 -13.41
C MET A 273 42.60 -8.52 -14.12
N ASP A 274 41.75 -9.14 -13.37
CA ASP A 274 40.44 -9.63 -13.76
C ASP A 274 39.42 -8.95 -12.85
N VAL A 275 38.30 -8.47 -13.40
CA VAL A 275 37.34 -7.64 -12.67
C VAL A 275 36.32 -8.51 -11.95
N ASP A 276 35.99 -9.65 -12.53
CA ASP A 276 34.90 -10.56 -12.13
C ASP A 276 35.40 -11.95 -11.69
N SER A 277 36.75 -12.21 -11.71
CA SER A 277 37.33 -13.48 -11.31
C SER A 277 38.36 -13.33 -10.19
N GLU A 278 38.20 -14.13 -9.09
CA GLU A 278 39.19 -14.21 -8.02
C GLU A 278 40.46 -15.01 -8.38
N SER A 279 40.42 -15.77 -9.47
CA SER A 279 41.50 -16.70 -9.83
C SER A 279 41.91 -16.55 -11.30
N THR A 280 43.16 -16.14 -11.52
CA THR A 280 43.77 -16.08 -12.85
C THR A 280 44.83 -17.16 -13.01
N PHE A 281 44.85 -17.84 -14.15
CA PHE A 281 45.83 -18.84 -14.50
C PHE A 281 46.74 -18.33 -15.60
N TYR A 282 48.07 -18.59 -15.48
CA TYR A 282 49.08 -18.21 -16.44
C TYR A 282 49.58 -19.45 -17.20
N SER A 283 49.70 -19.34 -18.51
CA SER A 283 50.39 -20.36 -19.32
C SER A 283 51.45 -19.69 -20.21
N VAL A 284 52.55 -20.42 -20.53
CA VAL A 284 53.66 -19.99 -21.37
C VAL A 284 53.77 -20.93 -22.57
#